data_ff72d2b1638133986f6b0088b52e7d56
#
_entry.id   ff72d2b1638133986f6b0088b52e7d56
#
_cell.length_a   1.000
_cell.length_b   1.000
_cell.length_c   1.000
_cell.angle_alpha   90.00
_cell.angle_beta   90.00
_cell.angle_gamma   90.00
#
_symmetry.space_group_name_H-M   'P 1'
#
loop_
_entity.id
_entity.type
_entity.pdbx_description
1 polymer ?
#
loop_
_entity_poly.entity_id
_entity_poly.type
_entity_poly.pdbx_seq_one_letter_code
_entity_poly.pdbx_strand_id
1 'polypeptide(L)'
;MRIRTLALATAIACTLTPVQALAADDATYYSTKQHYEPQGSNYSTAPTGFHQIYTSTVNRHGSRGLSGFKYDDLAQQMLEYAKEHDQLTELGEKLIPQVEAMITVNKELAGGPGQEAGYGNLTVVGREELQGIGQRNAQRNAALMESIEEDNLKVKYMSSGADRANDSGWSFGEAWLSHNSKLSDNLVDGMEDGHVAIETRTDLLHAHKDKKSPSYERYSKWKDSEILDRKIKEAYAKPASQTAARSLLNKIFTEDFITGLEDGTITFVGRDNKGKSVEGIVEAALQFYNLYIIAPALTHEEKTPAEGWIFDQYMDDANGPTFAYLLDVEDYYQKGPAIEGQTVAYDNYEPLLEEMIQGVKDRAEGGDVAAEYRFGHAETIIPLAALLKLPGSEKGTPADELYTWENSEWRGDKVAPMGANIQWDAFQNERGETLVRMLYNEKEIAFHDGCEPIEAGSTFYTIDELSECLPLGATSDHSKARLQEEKTHETEQPSPSDAMSSKAEVWGIVAAVLGALAIAVGAATANAQQIKDILNKFGIHVPF
;
A
#
# COMPACT_ATOMS: atom_id res chain seq x y z
N MET A 1 -58.71 -10.22 64.54
CA MET A 1 -58.60 -9.93 63.12
C MET A 1 -57.12 -9.72 62.84
N ARG A 2 -56.41 -10.75 62.34
CA ARG A 2 -54.96 -10.72 62.12
C ARG A 2 -54.73 -10.68 60.60
N ILE A 3 -54.22 -9.59 60.12
CA ILE A 3 -53.85 -9.41 58.74
C ILE A 3 -52.44 -10.03 58.56
N ARG A 4 -52.30 -11.03 57.68
CA ARG A 4 -51.04 -11.63 57.29
C ARG A 4 -50.59 -10.91 56.02
N THR A 5 -49.49 -10.22 56.13
CA THR A 5 -48.77 -9.63 54.98
C THR A 5 -47.97 -10.72 54.27
N LEU A 6 -48.29 -10.96 53.02
CA LEU A 6 -47.54 -11.89 52.14
C LEU A 6 -46.42 -11.10 51.47
N ALA A 7 -45.15 -11.42 51.76
CA ALA A 7 -43.98 -10.84 51.05
C ALA A 7 -43.71 -11.71 49.83
N LEU A 8 -43.79 -11.10 48.63
CA LEU A 8 -43.44 -11.73 47.36
C LEU A 8 -41.95 -11.50 47.13
N ALA A 9 -41.14 -12.54 47.24
CA ALA A 9 -39.72 -12.50 46.86
C ALA A 9 -39.59 -12.79 45.38
N THR A 10 -39.20 -11.77 44.61
CA THR A 10 -38.86 -11.90 43.18
C THR A 10 -37.41 -12.36 43.08
N ALA A 11 -37.20 -13.62 42.72
CA ALA A 11 -35.88 -14.14 42.41
C ALA A 11 -35.50 -13.70 40.99
N ILE A 12 -34.47 -12.84 40.87
CA ILE A 12 -33.84 -12.50 39.62
C ILE A 12 -32.87 -13.64 39.28
N ALA A 13 -33.25 -14.48 38.33
CA ALA A 13 -32.36 -15.48 37.75
C ALA A 13 -31.39 -14.76 36.78
N CYS A 14 -30.16 -14.52 37.23
CA CYS A 14 -29.08 -14.18 36.33
C CYS A 14 -28.75 -15.40 35.45
N THR A 15 -29.21 -15.39 34.21
CA THR A 15 -28.71 -16.32 33.18
C THR A 15 -27.30 -15.92 32.82
N LEU A 16 -26.33 -16.64 33.37
CA LEU A 16 -24.95 -16.63 32.85
C LEU A 16 -25.01 -17.24 31.46
N THR A 17 -25.03 -16.41 30.42
CA THR A 17 -24.66 -16.83 29.07
C THR A 17 -23.20 -17.27 29.13
N PRO A 18 -22.85 -18.49 28.64
CA PRO A 18 -21.46 -18.85 28.51
C PRO A 18 -20.83 -17.87 27.56
N VAL A 19 -19.77 -17.17 27.99
CA VAL A 19 -18.84 -16.51 27.14
C VAL A 19 -18.27 -17.61 26.23
N GLN A 20 -18.72 -17.66 24.98
CA GLN A 20 -18.01 -18.45 23.98
C GLN A 20 -16.58 -17.92 23.99
N ALA A 21 -15.64 -18.78 24.39
CA ALA A 21 -14.25 -18.57 24.11
C ALA A 21 -14.18 -18.41 22.58
N LEU A 22 -13.82 -17.21 22.12
CA LEU A 22 -13.39 -16.98 20.75
C LEU A 22 -12.33 -18.05 20.51
N ALA A 23 -12.56 -18.90 19.52
CA ALA A 23 -11.52 -19.77 19.00
C ALA A 23 -10.29 -18.89 18.77
N ALA A 24 -9.10 -19.34 19.15
CA ALA A 24 -7.87 -18.66 18.79
C ALA A 24 -7.95 -18.44 17.29
N ASP A 25 -7.99 -17.18 16.85
CA ASP A 25 -7.93 -16.85 15.44
C ASP A 25 -6.68 -17.56 14.88
N ASP A 26 -6.89 -18.40 13.86
CA ASP A 26 -5.77 -18.98 13.13
C ASP A 26 -4.91 -17.82 12.64
N ALA A 27 -3.62 -17.83 13.03
CA ALA A 27 -2.72 -16.73 12.73
C ALA A 27 -2.66 -16.50 11.20
N THR A 28 -2.96 -15.28 10.76
CA THR A 28 -2.90 -14.88 9.36
C THR A 28 -1.57 -14.19 9.08
N TYR A 29 -1.00 -14.43 7.90
CA TYR A 29 0.32 -13.92 7.50
C TYR A 29 0.21 -13.06 6.24
N TYR A 30 -0.71 -12.07 6.26
CA TYR A 30 -1.05 -11.30 5.06
C TYR A 30 -0.24 -10.01 4.88
N SER A 31 0.59 -9.59 5.87
CA SER A 31 1.35 -8.34 5.80
C SER A 31 0.44 -7.18 5.35
N THR A 32 0.90 -6.32 4.45
CA THR A 32 0.09 -5.21 3.91
C THR A 32 -1.15 -5.64 3.09
N LYS A 33 -1.44 -6.95 2.97
CA LYS A 33 -2.67 -7.44 2.35
C LYS A 33 -3.71 -7.90 3.40
N GLN A 34 -3.43 -7.68 4.69
CA GLN A 34 -4.40 -7.87 5.76
C GLN A 34 -5.68 -7.09 5.46
N HIS A 35 -6.84 -7.74 5.64
CA HIS A 35 -8.15 -7.09 5.55
C HIS A 35 -8.26 -5.99 6.58
N TYR A 36 -9.07 -4.97 6.27
CA TYR A 36 -9.26 -3.86 7.16
C TYR A 36 -10.13 -4.22 8.36
N GLU A 37 -9.60 -3.91 9.54
CA GLU A 37 -10.37 -3.86 10.78
C GLU A 37 -10.03 -2.57 11.53
N PRO A 38 -11.03 -1.85 12.08
CA PRO A 38 -10.78 -0.65 12.87
C PRO A 38 -9.97 -1.00 14.12
N GLN A 39 -8.86 -0.29 14.34
CA GLN A 39 -7.98 -0.54 15.50
C GLN A 39 -8.45 0.15 16.78
N GLY A 40 -9.51 0.96 16.70
CA GLY A 40 -10.14 1.64 17.83
C GLY A 40 -11.56 2.08 17.52
N SER A 41 -12.32 2.37 18.59
CA SER A 41 -13.71 2.86 18.49
C SER A 41 -14.07 3.88 19.57
N ASN A 42 -13.13 4.16 20.48
CA ASN A 42 -13.32 5.15 21.55
C ASN A 42 -12.48 6.38 21.24
N TYR A 43 -13.12 7.54 21.27
CA TYR A 43 -12.52 8.81 20.94
C TYR A 43 -12.67 9.80 22.08
N SER A 44 -11.64 10.59 22.34
CA SER A 44 -11.66 11.64 23.34
C SER A 44 -12.70 12.70 23.00
N THR A 45 -13.44 13.15 23.99
CA THR A 45 -14.35 14.28 23.82
C THR A 45 -13.56 15.57 23.65
N ALA A 46 -13.98 16.41 22.71
CA ALA A 46 -13.36 17.72 22.53
C ALA A 46 -13.39 18.54 23.83
N PRO A 47 -12.37 19.35 24.13
CA PRO A 47 -12.36 20.23 25.30
C PRO A 47 -13.59 21.14 25.33
N THR A 48 -14.03 21.51 26.54
CA THR A 48 -15.22 22.34 26.74
C THR A 48 -15.14 23.66 25.95
N GLY A 49 -16.17 23.95 25.18
CA GLY A 49 -16.26 25.14 24.34
C GLY A 49 -15.68 24.98 22.93
N PHE A 50 -15.12 23.81 22.62
CA PHE A 50 -14.70 23.49 21.25
C PHE A 50 -15.79 22.65 20.56
N HIS A 51 -16.04 22.96 19.29
CA HIS A 51 -16.93 22.19 18.42
C HIS A 51 -16.18 21.83 17.14
N GLN A 52 -16.55 20.71 16.56
CA GLN A 52 -15.89 20.22 15.35
C GLN A 52 -16.24 21.11 14.15
N ILE A 53 -15.22 21.54 13.42
CA ILE A 53 -15.37 22.39 12.24
C ILE A 53 -14.92 21.69 10.96
N TYR A 54 -14.08 20.64 11.06
CA TYR A 54 -13.47 20.03 9.90
C TYR A 54 -13.10 18.56 10.15
N THR A 55 -13.11 17.76 9.09
CA THR A 55 -12.51 16.41 9.06
C THR A 55 -11.75 16.21 7.76
N SER A 56 -10.61 15.53 7.84
CA SER A 56 -9.78 15.16 6.69
C SER A 56 -9.33 13.72 6.80
N THR A 57 -9.38 12.97 5.69
CA THR A 57 -8.89 11.60 5.66
C THR A 57 -7.99 11.33 4.48
N VAL A 58 -6.98 10.50 4.68
CA VAL A 58 -6.19 9.85 3.63
C VAL A 58 -6.41 8.36 3.78
N ASN A 59 -7.01 7.71 2.78
CA ASN A 59 -7.37 6.31 2.80
C ASN A 59 -6.58 5.54 1.74
N ARG A 60 -6.09 4.37 2.09
CA ARG A 60 -5.68 3.37 1.12
C ARG A 60 -6.92 2.76 0.47
N HIS A 61 -6.84 2.37 -0.81
CA HIS A 61 -7.87 1.55 -1.43
C HIS A 61 -8.13 0.25 -0.65
N GLY A 62 -9.32 -0.30 -0.73
CA GLY A 62 -9.70 -1.57 -0.13
C GLY A 62 -9.04 -2.78 -0.78
N SER A 63 -9.45 -3.96 -0.35
CA SER A 63 -9.01 -5.24 -0.88
C SER A 63 -9.24 -5.32 -2.40
N ARG A 64 -8.28 -5.92 -3.10
CA ARG A 64 -8.22 -5.97 -4.57
C ARG A 64 -7.67 -7.29 -5.08
N GLY A 65 -7.85 -7.56 -6.36
CA GLY A 65 -7.18 -8.65 -7.04
C GLY A 65 -5.65 -8.49 -7.11
N LEU A 66 -4.96 -9.47 -7.66
CA LEU A 66 -3.53 -9.39 -7.96
C LEU A 66 -3.23 -8.14 -8.79
N SER A 67 -2.12 -7.47 -8.51
CA SER A 67 -1.74 -6.24 -9.22
C SER A 67 -1.30 -6.46 -10.67
N GLY A 68 -1.18 -7.68 -11.11
CA GLY A 68 -0.81 -8.04 -12.47
C GLY A 68 -0.62 -9.54 -12.63
N PHE A 69 -0.72 -10.00 -13.87
CA PHE A 69 -0.66 -11.40 -14.31
C PHE A 69 0.62 -12.15 -13.93
N LYS A 70 1.71 -11.45 -13.64
CA LYS A 70 3.03 -12.08 -13.40
C LYS A 70 3.09 -13.06 -12.21
N TYR A 71 2.20 -12.93 -11.22
CA TYR A 71 2.25 -13.76 -10.00
C TYR A 71 1.60 -15.13 -10.22
N ASP A 72 0.38 -15.16 -10.72
CA ASP A 72 -0.36 -16.36 -11.04
C ASP A 72 0.18 -17.06 -12.31
N ASP A 73 0.71 -16.29 -13.27
CA ASP A 73 1.41 -16.81 -14.44
C ASP A 73 2.66 -17.63 -14.06
N LEU A 74 3.52 -17.11 -13.19
CA LEU A 74 4.72 -17.82 -12.76
C LEU A 74 4.36 -19.06 -11.93
N ALA A 75 3.35 -18.97 -11.05
CA ALA A 75 2.85 -20.14 -10.32
C ALA A 75 2.29 -21.21 -11.28
N GLN A 76 1.52 -20.80 -12.30
CA GLN A 76 1.00 -21.69 -13.33
C GLN A 76 2.14 -22.38 -14.09
N GLN A 77 3.15 -21.63 -14.56
CA GLN A 77 4.29 -22.20 -15.28
C GLN A 77 5.04 -23.26 -14.46
N MET A 78 5.24 -23.00 -13.14
CA MET A 78 5.88 -23.95 -12.24
C MET A 78 5.06 -25.24 -12.10
N LEU A 79 3.74 -25.13 -11.93
CA LEU A 79 2.84 -26.30 -11.85
C LEU A 79 2.77 -27.06 -13.17
N GLU A 80 2.68 -26.38 -14.31
CA GLU A 80 2.69 -26.99 -15.65
C GLU A 80 3.99 -27.78 -15.88
N TYR A 81 5.15 -27.17 -15.63
CA TYR A 81 6.44 -27.82 -15.78
C TYR A 81 6.57 -29.05 -14.87
N ALA A 82 6.23 -28.90 -13.58
CA ALA A 82 6.34 -30.00 -12.62
C ALA A 82 5.38 -31.17 -12.96
N LYS A 83 4.20 -30.87 -13.51
CA LYS A 83 3.25 -31.89 -14.01
C LYS A 83 3.83 -32.69 -15.18
N GLU A 84 4.45 -32.01 -16.14
CA GLU A 84 5.06 -32.65 -17.33
C GLU A 84 6.24 -33.57 -16.97
N HIS A 85 6.86 -33.35 -15.78
CA HIS A 85 8.02 -34.09 -15.32
C HIS A 85 7.74 -35.03 -14.14
N ASP A 86 6.46 -35.26 -13.79
CA ASP A 86 6.05 -36.07 -12.63
C ASP A 86 6.64 -35.57 -11.30
N GLN A 87 6.73 -34.23 -11.14
CA GLN A 87 7.36 -33.57 -9.99
C GLN A 87 6.36 -32.86 -9.05
N LEU A 88 5.06 -33.15 -9.16
CA LEU A 88 4.03 -32.63 -8.24
C LEU A 88 3.79 -33.58 -7.06
N THR A 89 3.41 -32.99 -5.93
CA THR A 89 2.74 -33.70 -4.83
C THR A 89 1.23 -33.81 -5.09
N GLU A 90 0.50 -34.54 -4.22
CA GLU A 90 -0.97 -34.57 -4.27
C GLU A 90 -1.59 -33.16 -4.11
N LEU A 91 -1.01 -32.29 -3.27
CA LEU A 91 -1.44 -30.91 -3.14
C LEU A 91 -1.13 -30.10 -4.40
N GLY A 92 0.06 -30.29 -4.99
CA GLY A 92 0.44 -29.64 -6.25
C GLY A 92 -0.55 -29.92 -7.37
N GLU A 93 -1.02 -31.17 -7.51
CA GLU A 93 -2.07 -31.53 -8.48
C GLU A 93 -3.39 -30.78 -8.21
N LYS A 94 -3.80 -30.64 -6.93
CA LYS A 94 -5.01 -29.91 -6.54
C LYS A 94 -4.90 -28.41 -6.76
N LEU A 95 -3.69 -27.85 -6.76
CA LEU A 95 -3.46 -26.42 -6.98
C LEU A 95 -3.60 -25.99 -8.44
N ILE A 96 -3.45 -26.91 -9.41
CA ILE A 96 -3.57 -26.56 -10.83
C ILE A 96 -4.92 -25.87 -11.12
N PRO A 97 -6.09 -26.49 -10.87
CA PRO A 97 -7.38 -25.84 -11.13
C PRO A 97 -7.60 -24.59 -10.26
N GLN A 98 -7.01 -24.52 -9.08
CA GLN A 98 -7.10 -23.33 -8.19
C GLN A 98 -6.36 -22.13 -8.79
N VAL A 99 -5.16 -22.34 -9.35
CA VAL A 99 -4.40 -21.27 -10.02
C VAL A 99 -5.07 -20.85 -11.33
N GLU A 100 -5.63 -21.79 -12.10
CA GLU A 100 -6.44 -21.47 -13.29
C GLU A 100 -7.68 -20.63 -12.93
N ALA A 101 -8.35 -20.96 -11.83
CA ALA A 101 -9.47 -20.19 -11.32
C ALA A 101 -9.01 -18.79 -10.85
N MET A 102 -7.87 -18.68 -10.15
CA MET A 102 -7.29 -17.40 -9.71
C MET A 102 -7.02 -16.49 -10.91
N ILE A 103 -6.42 -17.02 -11.98
CA ILE A 103 -6.19 -16.30 -13.25
C ILE A 103 -7.51 -15.82 -13.85
N THR A 104 -8.53 -16.66 -13.87
CA THR A 104 -9.85 -16.33 -14.42
C THR A 104 -10.52 -15.23 -13.62
N VAL A 105 -10.59 -15.38 -12.28
CA VAL A 105 -11.17 -14.38 -11.39
C VAL A 105 -10.48 -13.03 -11.55
N ASN A 106 -9.13 -12.99 -11.58
CA ASN A 106 -8.41 -11.73 -11.74
C ASN A 106 -8.59 -11.08 -13.12
N LYS A 107 -8.70 -11.87 -14.20
CA LYS A 107 -8.97 -11.33 -15.55
C LYS A 107 -10.36 -10.77 -15.71
N GLU A 108 -11.34 -11.36 -15.03
CA GLU A 108 -12.75 -11.00 -15.12
C GLU A 108 -13.22 -10.14 -13.96
N LEU A 109 -12.33 -9.80 -13.02
CA LEU A 109 -12.65 -8.97 -11.85
C LEU A 109 -13.22 -7.63 -12.31
N ALA A 110 -14.49 -7.40 -11.98
CA ALA A 110 -15.22 -6.23 -12.43
C ALA A 110 -14.59 -4.93 -11.90
N GLY A 111 -14.40 -3.97 -12.79
CA GLY A 111 -14.11 -2.58 -12.41
C GLY A 111 -15.37 -1.84 -11.98
N GLY A 112 -15.22 -0.64 -11.45
CA GLY A 112 -16.29 0.29 -11.18
C GLY A 112 -16.89 0.89 -12.47
N PRO A 113 -17.81 1.85 -12.35
CA PRO A 113 -18.43 2.51 -13.49
C PRO A 113 -17.42 3.08 -14.50
N GLY A 114 -17.53 2.68 -15.76
CA GLY A 114 -16.64 3.13 -16.83
C GLY A 114 -15.25 2.48 -16.84
N GLN A 115 -14.96 1.55 -15.96
CA GLN A 115 -13.67 0.86 -15.87
C GLN A 115 -13.73 -0.51 -16.53
N GLU A 116 -12.58 -0.99 -17.05
CA GLU A 116 -12.47 -2.32 -17.63
C GLU A 116 -12.27 -3.38 -16.53
N ALA A 117 -12.77 -4.60 -16.79
CA ALA A 117 -12.48 -5.74 -15.94
C ALA A 117 -10.99 -6.12 -16.01
N GLY A 118 -10.41 -6.57 -14.88
CA GLY A 118 -9.03 -7.03 -14.87
C GLY A 118 -8.30 -6.96 -13.55
N TYR A 119 -7.02 -7.25 -13.64
CA TYR A 119 -6.07 -7.26 -12.53
C TYR A 119 -5.99 -5.91 -11.83
N GLY A 120 -5.98 -5.95 -10.51
CA GLY A 120 -5.80 -4.77 -9.67
C GLY A 120 -7.07 -4.00 -9.37
N ASN A 121 -8.22 -4.42 -9.90
CA ASN A 121 -9.52 -3.86 -9.57
C ASN A 121 -9.90 -4.16 -8.12
N LEU A 122 -10.73 -3.30 -7.54
CA LEU A 122 -11.28 -3.46 -6.20
C LEU A 122 -12.24 -4.66 -6.19
N THR A 123 -12.15 -5.47 -5.13
CA THR A 123 -13.05 -6.62 -4.96
C THR A 123 -14.36 -6.23 -4.25
N VAL A 124 -15.32 -7.14 -4.21
CA VAL A 124 -16.53 -6.97 -3.37
C VAL A 124 -16.12 -6.72 -1.92
N VAL A 125 -15.20 -7.52 -1.37
CA VAL A 125 -14.65 -7.33 -0.01
C VAL A 125 -14.06 -5.93 0.15
N GLY A 126 -13.29 -5.45 -0.82
CA GLY A 126 -12.70 -4.11 -0.76
C GLY A 126 -13.74 -2.98 -0.77
N ARG A 127 -14.86 -3.15 -1.48
CA ARG A 127 -15.99 -2.20 -1.43
C ARG A 127 -16.64 -2.20 -0.05
N GLU A 128 -16.88 -3.38 0.54
CA GLU A 128 -17.46 -3.53 1.89
C GLU A 128 -16.56 -2.88 2.96
N GLU A 129 -15.22 -3.03 2.85
CA GLU A 129 -14.26 -2.36 3.74
C GLU A 129 -14.44 -0.84 3.71
N LEU A 130 -14.47 -0.23 2.52
CA LEU A 130 -14.60 1.22 2.38
C LEU A 130 -16.01 1.74 2.74
N GLN A 131 -17.05 0.98 2.46
CA GLN A 131 -18.41 1.28 2.95
C GLN A 131 -18.45 1.30 4.47
N GLY A 132 -17.83 0.31 5.13
CA GLY A 132 -17.72 0.27 6.58
C GLY A 132 -16.97 1.47 7.17
N ILE A 133 -15.84 1.87 6.56
CA ILE A 133 -15.09 3.06 6.97
C ILE A 133 -15.94 4.33 6.77
N GLY A 134 -16.61 4.47 5.62
CA GLY A 134 -17.49 5.60 5.33
C GLY A 134 -18.64 5.74 6.32
N GLN A 135 -19.29 4.62 6.65
CA GLN A 135 -20.37 4.58 7.65
C GLN A 135 -19.90 4.99 9.04
N ARG A 136 -18.75 4.45 9.52
CA ARG A 136 -18.21 4.82 10.84
C ARG A 136 -17.70 6.26 10.86
N ASN A 137 -17.13 6.76 9.75
CA ASN A 137 -16.76 8.16 9.63
C ASN A 137 -17.99 9.09 9.73
N ALA A 138 -19.08 8.78 9.04
CA ALA A 138 -20.33 9.54 9.14
C ALA A 138 -20.90 9.53 10.58
N GLN A 139 -20.91 8.38 11.21
CA GLN A 139 -21.40 8.26 12.61
C GLN A 139 -20.56 9.08 13.59
N ARG A 140 -19.22 9.05 13.46
CA ARG A 140 -18.31 9.83 14.32
C ARG A 140 -18.48 11.33 14.11
N ASN A 141 -18.70 11.76 12.87
CA ASN A 141 -18.79 13.16 12.45
C ASN A 141 -20.24 13.65 12.33
N ALA A 142 -21.22 13.01 12.95
CA ALA A 142 -22.65 13.33 12.77
C ALA A 142 -22.97 14.81 13.05
N ALA A 143 -22.41 15.40 14.12
CA ALA A 143 -22.59 16.82 14.42
C ALA A 143 -21.98 17.76 13.34
N LEU A 144 -20.82 17.38 12.80
CA LEU A 144 -20.23 18.12 11.68
C LEU A 144 -21.10 18.02 10.42
N MET A 145 -21.69 16.84 10.15
CA MET A 145 -22.59 16.65 9.01
C MET A 145 -23.85 17.52 9.12
N GLU A 146 -24.40 17.67 10.33
CA GLU A 146 -25.51 18.62 10.59
C GLU A 146 -25.08 20.06 10.27
N SER A 147 -23.91 20.51 10.73
CA SER A 147 -23.37 21.83 10.43
C SER A 147 -23.09 22.03 8.92
N ILE A 148 -22.63 20.99 8.21
CA ILE A 148 -22.42 21.05 6.75
C ILE A 148 -23.75 21.35 6.03
N GLU A 149 -24.85 20.67 6.42
CA GLU A 149 -26.17 20.91 5.83
C GLU A 149 -26.70 22.30 6.20
N GLU A 150 -26.66 22.68 7.49
CA GLU A 150 -27.24 23.92 8.01
C GLU A 150 -26.52 25.18 7.48
N ASP A 151 -25.19 25.16 7.45
CA ASP A 151 -24.37 26.31 7.04
C ASP A 151 -23.98 26.26 5.55
N ASN A 152 -24.49 25.28 4.78
CA ASN A 152 -24.16 25.05 3.38
C ASN A 152 -22.66 24.95 3.10
N LEU A 153 -21.94 24.26 4.00
CA LEU A 153 -20.50 24.00 3.85
C LEU A 153 -20.26 22.94 2.77
N LYS A 154 -19.01 22.75 2.37
CA LYS A 154 -18.62 21.91 1.26
C LYS A 154 -17.86 20.67 1.69
N VAL A 155 -18.00 19.60 0.90
CA VAL A 155 -17.33 18.31 1.06
C VAL A 155 -16.59 17.98 -0.23
N LYS A 156 -15.31 17.63 -0.13
CA LYS A 156 -14.44 17.36 -1.27
C LYS A 156 -13.98 15.91 -1.28
N TYR A 157 -14.04 15.27 -2.44
CA TYR A 157 -13.50 13.93 -2.67
C TYR A 157 -12.34 13.99 -3.66
N MET A 158 -11.25 13.31 -3.33
CA MET A 158 -10.03 13.27 -4.14
C MET A 158 -9.49 11.85 -4.24
N SER A 159 -8.90 11.50 -5.36
CA SER A 159 -8.22 10.20 -5.51
C SER A 159 -6.90 10.33 -6.28
N SER A 160 -6.15 9.24 -6.30
CA SER A 160 -4.95 9.13 -7.13
C SER A 160 -5.24 9.05 -8.64
N GLY A 161 -6.51 8.89 -9.04
CA GLY A 161 -6.93 8.62 -10.40
C GLY A 161 -6.83 7.14 -10.83
N ALA A 162 -6.32 6.24 -9.97
CA ALA A 162 -6.34 4.81 -10.25
C ALA A 162 -7.73 4.22 -9.98
N ASP A 163 -8.19 3.30 -10.84
CA ASP A 163 -9.54 2.72 -10.80
C ASP A 163 -9.95 2.25 -9.40
N ARG A 164 -9.14 1.42 -8.75
CA ARG A 164 -9.39 0.93 -7.39
C ARG A 164 -9.46 2.03 -6.32
N ALA A 165 -8.79 3.17 -6.55
CA ALA A 165 -8.87 4.32 -5.64
C ALA A 165 -10.17 5.09 -5.85
N ASN A 166 -10.63 5.25 -7.10
CA ASN A 166 -11.93 5.82 -7.43
C ASN A 166 -13.06 4.96 -6.85
N ASP A 167 -13.02 3.63 -7.08
CA ASP A 167 -14.02 2.69 -6.54
C ASP A 167 -14.09 2.72 -5.01
N SER A 168 -12.93 2.88 -4.36
CA SER A 168 -12.84 3.04 -2.91
C SER A 168 -13.52 4.34 -2.45
N GLY A 169 -13.29 5.44 -3.18
CA GLY A 169 -13.93 6.73 -2.92
C GLY A 169 -15.44 6.68 -3.13
N TRP A 170 -15.90 6.01 -4.18
CA TRP A 170 -17.34 5.81 -4.45
C TRP A 170 -17.99 4.96 -3.37
N SER A 171 -17.39 3.84 -2.98
CA SER A 171 -17.91 2.95 -1.93
C SER A 171 -17.99 3.64 -0.56
N PHE A 172 -16.97 4.41 -0.21
CA PHE A 172 -16.98 5.25 0.99
C PHE A 172 -18.07 6.33 0.91
N GLY A 173 -18.15 7.05 -0.21
CA GLY A 173 -19.09 8.14 -0.42
C GLY A 173 -20.56 7.68 -0.41
N GLU A 174 -20.86 6.52 -1.00
CA GLU A 174 -22.19 5.91 -0.94
C GLU A 174 -22.62 5.65 0.51
N ALA A 175 -21.76 5.02 1.30
CA ALA A 175 -22.05 4.73 2.70
C ALA A 175 -22.15 5.99 3.56
N TRP A 176 -21.29 6.99 3.30
CA TRP A 176 -21.29 8.28 3.98
C TRP A 176 -22.59 9.07 3.68
N LEU A 177 -22.98 9.19 2.40
CA LEU A 177 -24.22 9.83 1.99
C LEU A 177 -25.48 9.08 2.45
N SER A 178 -25.40 7.76 2.67
CA SER A 178 -26.55 7.00 3.18
C SER A 178 -26.98 7.46 4.58
N HIS A 179 -26.07 8.07 5.34
CA HIS A 179 -26.37 8.67 6.65
C HIS A 179 -27.22 9.95 6.53
N ASN A 180 -26.92 10.80 5.52
CA ASN A 180 -27.71 11.97 5.18
C ASN A 180 -27.58 12.28 3.67
N SER A 181 -28.54 11.82 2.88
CA SER A 181 -28.50 11.96 1.41
C SER A 181 -28.61 13.38 0.88
N LYS A 182 -29.09 14.34 1.69
CA LYS A 182 -29.16 15.76 1.29
C LYS A 182 -27.77 16.36 1.12
N LEU A 183 -26.76 15.81 1.77
CA LEU A 183 -25.37 16.27 1.65
C LEU A 183 -24.78 16.11 0.25
N SER A 184 -25.49 15.44 -0.67
CA SER A 184 -25.13 15.46 -2.09
C SER A 184 -25.11 16.89 -2.69
N ASP A 185 -25.88 17.81 -2.17
CA ASP A 185 -25.91 19.22 -2.58
C ASP A 185 -24.69 20.02 -2.05
N ASN A 186 -24.00 19.47 -1.07
CA ASN A 186 -22.83 20.06 -0.44
C ASN A 186 -21.50 19.60 -1.06
N LEU A 187 -21.51 18.65 -2.01
CA LEU A 187 -20.32 18.20 -2.70
C LEU A 187 -19.74 19.31 -3.58
N VAL A 188 -18.40 19.51 -3.54
CA VAL A 188 -17.72 20.54 -4.35
C VAL A 188 -17.97 20.32 -5.84
N ASP A 189 -17.72 19.08 -6.29
CA ASP A 189 -17.86 18.72 -7.72
C ASP A 189 -19.20 18.02 -8.02
N GLY A 190 -20.09 17.90 -7.01
CA GLY A 190 -21.40 17.28 -7.16
C GLY A 190 -21.37 15.76 -7.32
N MET A 191 -22.36 15.25 -8.06
CA MET A 191 -22.50 13.83 -8.38
C MET A 191 -22.25 13.61 -9.88
N GLU A 192 -21.56 12.52 -10.23
CA GLU A 192 -21.32 12.06 -11.59
C GLU A 192 -21.74 10.59 -11.71
N ASP A 193 -22.59 10.27 -12.70
CA ASP A 193 -23.11 8.91 -12.95
C ASP A 193 -23.67 8.19 -11.71
N GLY A 194 -24.24 8.94 -10.76
CA GLY A 194 -24.83 8.41 -9.52
C GLY A 194 -23.84 8.21 -8.37
N HIS A 195 -22.58 8.58 -8.54
CA HIS A 195 -21.54 8.54 -7.52
C HIS A 195 -21.03 9.94 -7.17
N VAL A 196 -20.34 10.08 -6.05
CA VAL A 196 -19.64 11.33 -5.72
C VAL A 196 -18.60 11.62 -6.80
N ALA A 197 -18.58 12.85 -7.32
CA ALA A 197 -17.53 13.26 -8.23
C ALA A 197 -16.19 13.37 -7.50
N ILE A 198 -15.12 12.87 -8.12
CA ILE A 198 -13.80 12.74 -7.49
C ILE A 198 -12.75 13.50 -8.28
N GLU A 199 -12.11 14.48 -7.65
CA GLU A 199 -10.95 15.16 -8.22
C GLU A 199 -9.72 14.23 -8.27
N THR A 200 -9.07 14.15 -9.43
CA THR A 200 -7.82 13.37 -9.56
C THR A 200 -6.62 14.17 -9.10
N ARG A 201 -5.93 13.68 -8.05
CA ARG A 201 -4.74 14.26 -7.43
C ARG A 201 -3.61 13.23 -7.39
N THR A 202 -3.12 12.82 -8.58
CA THR A 202 -1.98 11.89 -8.70
C THR A 202 -0.72 12.46 -8.06
N ASP A 203 -0.53 13.77 -8.14
CA ASP A 203 0.58 14.53 -7.54
C ASP A 203 0.71 14.31 -6.03
N LEU A 204 -0.39 14.18 -5.31
CA LEU A 204 -0.43 13.98 -3.86
C LEU A 204 -0.64 12.51 -3.46
N LEU A 205 -1.53 11.80 -4.16
CA LEU A 205 -2.01 10.49 -3.72
C LEU A 205 -1.34 9.31 -4.43
N HIS A 206 -0.47 9.60 -5.40
CA HIS A 206 0.38 8.63 -6.10
C HIS A 206 1.72 9.28 -6.51
N ALA A 207 2.28 10.11 -5.65
CA ALA A 207 3.43 10.98 -5.94
C ALA A 207 4.63 10.21 -6.55
N HIS A 208 4.88 8.97 -6.13
CA HIS A 208 5.92 8.10 -6.68
C HIS A 208 5.64 7.59 -8.11
N LYS A 209 4.47 7.85 -8.68
CA LYS A 209 4.09 7.58 -10.08
C LYS A 209 3.95 8.85 -10.91
N ASP A 210 3.86 10.00 -10.27
CA ASP A 210 3.78 11.27 -10.97
C ASP A 210 5.14 11.71 -11.53
N LYS A 211 5.38 11.38 -12.80
CA LYS A 211 6.61 11.74 -13.52
C LYS A 211 6.86 13.25 -13.64
N LYS A 212 5.87 14.09 -13.31
CA LYS A 212 6.00 15.54 -13.30
C LYS A 212 6.48 16.06 -11.94
N SER A 213 6.37 15.25 -10.89
CA SER A 213 6.83 15.60 -9.55
C SER A 213 8.35 15.75 -9.53
N PRO A 214 8.88 16.82 -8.93
CA PRO A 214 10.34 16.99 -8.76
C PRO A 214 10.99 15.86 -7.95
N SER A 215 10.24 15.19 -7.08
CA SER A 215 10.71 14.08 -6.26
C SER A 215 10.71 12.73 -6.98
N TYR A 216 10.02 12.60 -8.13
CA TYR A 216 9.87 11.33 -8.85
C TYR A 216 11.20 10.67 -9.20
N GLU A 217 12.10 11.43 -9.81
CA GLU A 217 13.40 10.90 -10.27
C GLU A 217 14.27 10.45 -9.09
N ARG A 218 14.26 11.22 -7.99
CA ARG A 218 14.99 10.90 -6.77
C ARG A 218 14.45 9.61 -6.12
N TYR A 219 13.13 9.49 -6.00
CA TYR A 219 12.48 8.30 -5.49
C TYR A 219 12.72 7.08 -6.39
N SER A 220 12.64 7.23 -7.72
CA SER A 220 12.92 6.15 -8.67
C SER A 220 14.35 5.63 -8.53
N LYS A 221 15.34 6.52 -8.42
CA LYS A 221 16.74 6.14 -8.17
C LYS A 221 16.92 5.41 -6.82
N TRP A 222 16.20 5.83 -5.80
CA TRP A 222 16.19 5.15 -4.50
C TRP A 222 15.65 3.73 -4.62
N LYS A 223 14.49 3.59 -5.22
CA LYS A 223 13.82 2.29 -5.40
C LYS A 223 14.68 1.29 -6.17
N ASP A 224 15.41 1.76 -7.19
CA ASP A 224 16.27 0.94 -8.05
C ASP A 224 17.74 0.93 -7.56
N SER A 225 18.02 1.37 -6.33
CA SER A 225 19.37 1.48 -5.79
C SER A 225 19.97 0.13 -5.40
N GLU A 226 21.29 0.00 -5.57
CA GLU A 226 22.05 -1.18 -5.13
C GLU A 226 21.92 -1.46 -3.64
N ILE A 227 21.70 -0.42 -2.81
CA ILE A 227 21.54 -0.60 -1.37
C ILE A 227 20.22 -1.32 -1.05
N LEU A 228 19.12 -0.96 -1.71
CA LEU A 228 17.84 -1.65 -1.54
C LEU A 228 17.90 -3.08 -2.06
N ASP A 229 18.43 -3.28 -3.27
CA ASP A 229 18.62 -4.61 -3.86
C ASP A 229 19.43 -5.51 -2.91
N ARG A 230 20.53 -5.00 -2.35
CA ARG A 230 21.34 -5.72 -1.38
C ARG A 230 20.57 -6.08 -0.10
N LYS A 231 19.77 -5.15 0.48
CA LYS A 231 18.97 -5.41 1.68
C LYS A 231 17.91 -6.49 1.45
N ILE A 232 17.24 -6.46 0.29
CA ILE A 232 16.24 -7.48 -0.08
C ILE A 232 16.93 -8.83 -0.29
N LYS A 233 18.03 -8.88 -1.03
CA LYS A 233 18.80 -10.12 -1.24
C LYS A 233 19.38 -10.69 0.05
N GLU A 234 19.82 -9.83 0.97
CA GLU A 234 20.28 -10.25 2.30
C GLU A 234 19.16 -10.93 3.10
N ALA A 235 17.94 -10.37 3.06
CA ALA A 235 16.77 -10.98 3.70
C ALA A 235 16.42 -12.34 3.06
N TYR A 236 16.46 -12.44 1.73
CA TYR A 236 16.19 -13.68 0.99
C TYR A 236 17.25 -14.75 1.28
N ALA A 237 18.51 -14.37 1.43
CA ALA A 237 19.61 -15.28 1.70
C ALA A 237 19.67 -15.80 3.16
N LYS A 238 18.84 -15.27 4.08
CA LYS A 238 18.80 -15.77 5.46
C LYS A 238 18.43 -17.25 5.51
N PRO A 239 19.06 -18.05 6.38
CA PRO A 239 18.72 -19.47 6.55
C PRO A 239 17.22 -19.70 6.85
N ALA A 240 16.58 -18.79 7.62
CA ALA A 240 15.15 -18.86 7.90
C ALA A 240 14.32 -18.73 6.62
N SER A 241 14.67 -17.80 5.72
CA SER A 241 13.98 -17.57 4.43
C SER A 241 14.11 -18.79 3.51
N GLN A 242 15.30 -19.37 3.42
CA GLN A 242 15.57 -20.59 2.65
C GLN A 242 14.79 -21.79 3.21
N THR A 243 14.77 -21.94 4.54
CA THR A 243 14.03 -23.02 5.22
C THR A 243 12.51 -22.86 5.01
N ALA A 244 11.98 -21.67 5.15
CA ALA A 244 10.55 -21.39 4.93
C ALA A 244 10.14 -21.64 3.46
N ALA A 245 10.98 -21.20 2.50
CA ALA A 245 10.74 -21.45 1.08
C ALA A 245 10.70 -22.96 0.77
N ARG A 246 11.68 -23.70 1.27
CA ARG A 246 11.72 -25.16 1.12
C ARG A 246 10.52 -25.83 1.78
N SER A 247 10.14 -25.40 3.00
CA SER A 247 8.96 -25.91 3.71
C SER A 247 7.67 -25.74 2.92
N LEU A 248 7.46 -24.56 2.30
CA LEU A 248 6.30 -24.30 1.44
C LEU A 248 6.35 -25.16 0.19
N LEU A 249 7.47 -25.12 -0.54
CA LEU A 249 7.60 -25.78 -1.84
C LEU A 249 7.51 -27.32 -1.72
N ASN A 250 8.03 -27.93 -0.65
CA ASN A 250 7.91 -29.38 -0.39
C ASN A 250 6.46 -29.86 -0.22
N LYS A 251 5.51 -28.99 0.09
CA LYS A 251 4.09 -29.32 0.11
C LYS A 251 3.50 -29.42 -1.29
N ILE A 252 4.11 -28.72 -2.26
CA ILE A 252 3.59 -28.56 -3.64
C ILE A 252 4.37 -29.45 -4.64
N PHE A 253 5.70 -29.52 -4.48
CA PHE A 253 6.62 -30.13 -5.44
C PHE A 253 7.47 -31.23 -4.81
N THR A 254 8.01 -32.09 -5.65
CA THR A 254 9.00 -33.10 -5.24
C THR A 254 10.36 -32.47 -5.01
N GLU A 255 11.25 -33.22 -4.33
CA GLU A 255 12.64 -32.80 -4.04
C GLU A 255 13.45 -32.49 -5.32
N ASP A 256 13.22 -33.23 -6.42
CA ASP A 256 13.94 -33.02 -7.68
C ASP A 256 13.64 -31.64 -8.29
N PHE A 257 12.37 -31.19 -8.24
CA PHE A 257 11.97 -29.85 -8.68
C PHE A 257 12.65 -28.76 -7.84
N ILE A 258 12.62 -28.92 -6.51
CA ILE A 258 13.21 -27.95 -5.57
C ILE A 258 14.71 -27.84 -5.76
N THR A 259 15.40 -29.00 -5.92
CA THR A 259 16.84 -29.03 -6.20
C THR A 259 17.16 -28.32 -7.52
N GLY A 260 16.34 -28.51 -8.55
CA GLY A 260 16.52 -27.81 -9.83
C GLY A 260 16.37 -26.29 -9.74
N LEU A 261 15.50 -25.78 -8.83
CA LEU A 261 15.43 -24.34 -8.52
C LEU A 261 16.65 -23.84 -7.76
N GLU A 262 17.18 -24.65 -6.81
CA GLU A 262 18.33 -24.28 -5.97
C GLU A 262 19.64 -24.23 -6.76
N ASP A 263 19.84 -25.18 -7.67
CA ASP A 263 21.05 -25.24 -8.52
C ASP A 263 20.93 -24.42 -9.81
N GLY A 264 19.78 -23.79 -10.04
CA GLY A 264 19.52 -22.92 -11.19
C GLY A 264 19.31 -23.65 -12.53
N THR A 265 19.12 -24.96 -12.51
CA THR A 265 18.76 -25.75 -13.73
C THR A 265 17.30 -25.56 -14.14
N ILE A 266 16.46 -25.13 -13.20
CA ILE A 266 15.06 -24.76 -13.44
C ILE A 266 14.89 -23.29 -13.13
N THR A 267 14.46 -22.52 -14.11
CA THR A 267 14.14 -21.09 -13.98
C THR A 267 12.88 -20.76 -14.77
N PHE A 268 12.17 -19.68 -14.39
CA PHE A 268 10.96 -19.24 -15.08
C PHE A 268 11.00 -17.73 -15.32
N VAL A 269 10.41 -17.30 -16.44
CA VAL A 269 10.27 -15.88 -16.79
C VAL A 269 8.79 -15.59 -17.07
N GLY A 270 8.26 -14.53 -16.48
CA GLY A 270 6.87 -14.12 -16.66
C GLY A 270 6.53 -13.83 -18.12
N ARG A 271 5.39 -14.34 -18.58
CA ARG A 271 4.88 -14.17 -19.95
C ARG A 271 4.35 -12.75 -20.24
N ASP A 272 4.32 -11.88 -19.22
CA ASP A 272 3.88 -10.47 -19.36
C ASP A 272 4.97 -9.54 -19.95
N ASN A 273 6.15 -10.05 -20.27
CA ASN A 273 7.32 -9.32 -20.81
C ASN A 273 7.81 -8.15 -19.92
N LYS A 274 7.53 -8.17 -18.60
CA LYS A 274 7.97 -7.14 -17.64
C LYS A 274 9.22 -7.54 -16.86
N GLY A 275 9.89 -8.63 -17.25
CA GLY A 275 11.19 -9.04 -16.72
C GLY A 275 11.16 -9.66 -15.31
N LYS A 276 9.99 -10.03 -14.78
CA LYS A 276 9.94 -10.81 -13.53
C LYS A 276 10.38 -12.24 -13.82
N SER A 277 11.31 -12.76 -12.99
CA SER A 277 11.83 -14.12 -13.08
C SER A 277 11.72 -14.85 -11.74
N VAL A 278 11.89 -16.17 -11.80
CA VAL A 278 12.10 -17.05 -10.66
C VAL A 278 13.44 -17.73 -10.89
N GLU A 279 14.42 -17.38 -10.09
CA GLU A 279 15.82 -17.83 -10.18
C GLU A 279 16.27 -18.59 -8.93
N GLY A 280 15.34 -18.97 -8.04
CA GLY A 280 15.62 -19.69 -6.81
C GLY A 280 14.38 -20.01 -6.02
N ILE A 281 14.56 -20.74 -4.92
CA ILE A 281 13.41 -21.25 -4.14
C ILE A 281 12.63 -20.16 -3.42
N VAL A 282 13.27 -19.05 -2.99
CA VAL A 282 12.58 -17.97 -2.29
C VAL A 282 11.67 -17.23 -3.26
N GLU A 283 12.15 -16.88 -4.46
CA GLU A 283 11.32 -16.25 -5.49
C GLU A 283 10.16 -17.18 -5.94
N ALA A 284 10.42 -18.50 -6.04
CA ALA A 284 9.38 -19.47 -6.37
C ALA A 284 8.29 -19.51 -5.28
N ALA A 285 8.67 -19.63 -4.02
CA ALA A 285 7.74 -19.66 -2.91
C ALA A 285 6.94 -18.35 -2.77
N LEU A 286 7.55 -17.20 -3.05
CA LEU A 286 6.87 -15.90 -3.04
C LEU A 286 5.75 -15.79 -4.09
N GLN A 287 5.80 -16.53 -5.21
CA GLN A 287 4.67 -16.54 -6.14
C GLN A 287 3.45 -17.19 -5.48
N PHE A 288 3.60 -18.34 -4.82
CA PHE A 288 2.52 -18.99 -4.09
C PHE A 288 2.08 -18.18 -2.86
N TYR A 289 3.01 -17.54 -2.15
CA TYR A 289 2.66 -16.62 -1.06
C TYR A 289 1.76 -15.47 -1.57
N ASN A 290 2.04 -14.90 -2.75
CA ASN A 290 1.18 -13.87 -3.34
C ASN A 290 -0.23 -14.37 -3.65
N LEU A 291 -0.41 -15.64 -4.04
CA LEU A 291 -1.75 -16.21 -4.22
C LEU A 291 -2.48 -16.36 -2.88
N TYR A 292 -1.78 -16.85 -1.86
CA TYR A 292 -2.31 -17.00 -0.50
C TYR A 292 -2.82 -15.67 0.08
N ILE A 293 -2.02 -14.60 0.02
CA ILE A 293 -2.40 -13.32 0.64
C ILE A 293 -3.50 -12.55 -0.12
N ILE A 294 -3.79 -12.91 -1.38
CA ILE A 294 -4.83 -12.28 -2.19
C ILE A 294 -6.12 -13.10 -2.20
N ALA A 295 -6.04 -14.40 -2.01
CA ALA A 295 -7.21 -15.28 -2.05
C ALA A 295 -8.37 -14.84 -1.14
N PRO A 296 -8.15 -14.39 0.11
CA PRO A 296 -9.24 -13.91 0.97
C PRO A 296 -10.00 -12.72 0.39
N ALA A 297 -9.32 -11.82 -0.33
CA ALA A 297 -9.96 -10.68 -0.98
C ALA A 297 -10.93 -11.08 -2.11
N LEU A 298 -10.76 -12.26 -2.69
CA LEU A 298 -11.53 -12.77 -3.82
C LEU A 298 -12.66 -13.75 -3.43
N THR A 299 -12.96 -13.90 -2.12
CA THR A 299 -13.93 -14.90 -1.63
C THR A 299 -15.37 -14.62 -2.04
N HIS A 300 -15.72 -13.36 -2.30
CA HIS A 300 -17.07 -12.95 -2.70
C HIS A 300 -17.22 -12.74 -4.22
N GLU A 301 -16.18 -13.06 -5.00
CA GLU A 301 -16.27 -12.92 -6.46
C GLU A 301 -17.00 -14.09 -7.10
N GLU A 302 -17.75 -13.83 -8.19
CA GLU A 302 -18.64 -14.80 -8.84
C GLU A 302 -17.92 -16.07 -9.32
N LYS A 303 -16.66 -15.95 -9.74
CA LYS A 303 -15.86 -17.06 -10.30
C LYS A 303 -14.97 -17.76 -9.26
N THR A 304 -15.08 -17.39 -8.00
CA THR A 304 -14.37 -18.09 -6.92
C THR A 304 -14.83 -19.56 -6.86
N PRO A 305 -13.90 -20.53 -6.69
CA PRO A 305 -14.26 -21.93 -6.56
C PRO A 305 -15.32 -22.14 -5.47
N ALA A 306 -16.32 -22.96 -5.74
CA ALA A 306 -17.43 -23.19 -4.80
C ALA A 306 -16.98 -23.82 -3.47
N GLU A 307 -15.89 -24.59 -3.50
CA GLU A 307 -15.21 -25.16 -2.33
C GLU A 307 -14.31 -24.18 -1.60
N GLY A 308 -14.16 -22.96 -2.13
CA GLY A 308 -13.22 -21.94 -1.63
C GLY A 308 -11.80 -22.13 -2.13
N TRP A 309 -10.90 -21.23 -1.72
CA TRP A 309 -9.47 -21.29 -2.00
C TRP A 309 -8.79 -22.28 -1.05
N ILE A 310 -7.80 -23.02 -1.55
CA ILE A 310 -7.01 -23.98 -0.77
C ILE A 310 -5.55 -23.56 -0.58
N PHE A 311 -5.23 -22.30 -0.83
CA PHE A 311 -3.86 -21.77 -0.73
C PHE A 311 -3.34 -21.72 0.71
N ASP A 312 -4.19 -21.83 1.71
CA ASP A 312 -3.84 -22.00 3.14
C ASP A 312 -3.17 -23.35 3.43
N GLN A 313 -3.41 -24.38 2.62
CA GLN A 313 -2.88 -25.72 2.87
C GLN A 313 -1.34 -25.82 2.77
N TYR A 314 -0.67 -24.88 2.11
CA TYR A 314 0.79 -24.81 2.10
C TYR A 314 1.37 -23.75 3.05
N MET A 315 0.52 -22.94 3.71
CA MET A 315 0.94 -21.97 4.73
C MET A 315 0.75 -22.54 6.13
N ASP A 316 1.68 -22.27 7.03
CA ASP A 316 1.61 -22.64 8.43
C ASP A 316 2.53 -21.75 9.29
N ASP A 317 2.53 -21.97 10.61
CA ASP A 317 3.36 -21.22 11.56
C ASP A 317 4.88 -21.38 11.32
N ALA A 318 5.31 -22.40 10.58
CA ALA A 318 6.72 -22.62 10.30
C ALA A 318 7.23 -21.78 9.12
N ASN A 319 6.35 -21.36 8.20
CA ASN A 319 6.75 -20.63 7.00
C ASN A 319 6.05 -19.26 6.86
N GLY A 320 4.80 -19.13 7.28
CA GLY A 320 3.98 -17.92 7.12
C GLY A 320 4.60 -16.65 7.69
N PRO A 321 5.10 -16.63 8.96
CA PRO A 321 5.75 -15.43 9.52
C PRO A 321 6.93 -14.95 8.68
N THR A 322 7.71 -15.88 8.12
CA THR A 322 8.87 -15.53 7.30
C THR A 322 8.45 -14.85 6.00
N PHE A 323 7.41 -15.33 5.32
CA PHE A 323 6.95 -14.69 4.09
C PHE A 323 6.30 -13.33 4.34
N ALA A 324 5.52 -13.18 5.43
CA ALA A 324 5.02 -11.88 5.84
C ALA A 324 6.17 -10.89 6.11
N TYR A 325 7.22 -11.34 6.81
CA TYR A 325 8.43 -10.56 7.04
C TYR A 325 9.13 -10.18 5.72
N LEU A 326 9.26 -11.08 4.74
CA LEU A 326 9.90 -10.77 3.45
C LEU A 326 9.14 -9.70 2.66
N LEU A 327 7.80 -9.70 2.70
CA LEU A 327 6.99 -8.65 2.11
C LEU A 327 7.14 -7.32 2.89
N ASP A 328 7.21 -7.40 4.21
CA ASP A 328 7.48 -6.26 5.09
C ASP A 328 8.85 -5.64 4.79
N VAL A 329 9.91 -6.43 4.53
CA VAL A 329 11.24 -5.93 4.14
C VAL A 329 11.16 -5.06 2.89
N GLU A 330 10.45 -5.52 1.84
CA GLU A 330 10.29 -4.73 0.61
C GLU A 330 9.59 -3.40 0.89
N ASP A 331 8.43 -3.44 1.56
CA ASP A 331 7.62 -2.24 1.81
C ASP A 331 8.33 -1.28 2.77
N TYR A 332 9.02 -1.79 3.81
CA TYR A 332 9.80 -1.01 4.77
C TYR A 332 10.91 -0.20 4.10
N TYR A 333 11.74 -0.85 3.26
CA TYR A 333 12.87 -0.17 2.62
C TYR A 333 12.45 0.70 1.44
N GLN A 334 11.44 0.30 0.67
CA GLN A 334 11.02 1.07 -0.51
C GLN A 334 10.20 2.31 -0.16
N LYS A 335 9.39 2.29 0.90
CA LYS A 335 8.32 3.26 1.16
C LYS A 335 8.24 3.73 2.61
N GLY A 336 8.79 2.93 3.54
CA GLY A 336 8.70 3.15 4.98
C GLY A 336 9.89 3.93 5.55
N PRO A 337 10.17 3.78 6.86
CA PRO A 337 11.26 4.49 7.52
C PRO A 337 12.64 4.16 6.96
N ALA A 338 12.80 2.99 6.35
CA ALA A 338 13.97 2.55 5.60
C ALA A 338 15.29 2.60 6.40
N ILE A 339 16.22 3.46 5.98
CA ILE A 339 17.54 3.61 6.58
C ILE A 339 17.58 4.89 7.42
N GLU A 340 18.06 4.79 8.65
CA GLU A 340 18.20 5.92 9.55
C GLU A 340 18.94 7.10 8.89
N GLY A 341 18.35 8.29 8.98
CA GLY A 341 18.88 9.51 8.36
C GLY A 341 18.60 9.64 6.86
N GLN A 342 17.92 8.67 6.23
CA GLN A 342 17.48 8.75 4.83
C GLN A 342 15.96 8.99 4.77
N THR A 343 15.55 10.08 4.12
CA THR A 343 14.13 10.45 4.02
C THR A 343 13.53 10.20 2.64
N VAL A 344 14.36 9.88 1.65
CA VAL A 344 13.98 9.76 0.24
C VAL A 344 12.84 8.78 -0.04
N ALA A 345 12.63 7.79 0.84
CA ALA A 345 11.56 6.81 0.73
C ALA A 345 10.17 7.43 1.00
N TYR A 346 10.09 8.55 1.73
CA TYR A 346 8.83 9.11 2.21
C TYR A 346 8.68 10.64 2.09
N ASP A 347 9.76 11.41 1.88
CA ASP A 347 9.70 12.88 1.82
C ASP A 347 8.94 13.42 0.58
N ASN A 348 8.68 12.60 -0.42
CA ASN A 348 7.84 12.93 -1.56
C ASN A 348 6.34 13.10 -1.20
N TYR A 349 5.95 12.81 0.05
CA TYR A 349 4.60 13.04 0.56
C TYR A 349 4.49 14.28 1.49
N GLU A 350 5.56 15.08 1.65
CA GLU A 350 5.46 16.38 2.32
C GLU A 350 4.38 17.29 1.73
N PRO A 351 4.19 17.39 0.39
CA PRO A 351 3.11 18.21 -0.17
C PRO A 351 1.71 17.77 0.26
N LEU A 352 1.49 16.46 0.47
CA LEU A 352 0.21 15.96 1.00
C LEU A 352 0.01 16.41 2.44
N LEU A 353 1.03 16.33 3.28
CA LEU A 353 0.98 16.81 4.66
C LEU A 353 0.75 18.32 4.74
N GLU A 354 1.42 19.10 3.88
CA GLU A 354 1.21 20.55 3.76
C GLU A 354 -0.25 20.87 3.40
N GLU A 355 -0.84 20.14 2.44
CA GLU A 355 -2.25 20.33 2.06
C GLU A 355 -3.21 19.95 3.20
N MET A 356 -2.92 18.90 3.98
CA MET A 356 -3.73 18.53 5.15
C MET A 356 -3.73 19.64 6.21
N ILE A 357 -2.59 20.24 6.49
CA ILE A 357 -2.46 21.37 7.43
C ILE A 357 -3.19 22.61 6.88
N GLN A 358 -3.00 22.90 5.60
CA GLN A 358 -3.62 24.06 4.96
C GLN A 358 -5.14 23.95 4.99
N GLY A 359 -5.72 22.76 4.73
CA GLY A 359 -7.16 22.54 4.80
C GLY A 359 -7.75 22.86 6.19
N VAL A 360 -7.03 22.47 7.27
CA VAL A 360 -7.44 22.85 8.64
C VAL A 360 -7.40 24.37 8.83
N LYS A 361 -6.32 25.04 8.38
CA LYS A 361 -6.15 26.51 8.49
C LYS A 361 -7.21 27.25 7.70
N ASP A 362 -7.42 26.86 6.45
CA ASP A 362 -8.42 27.49 5.58
C ASP A 362 -9.82 27.40 6.21
N ARG A 363 -10.18 26.24 6.76
CA ARG A 363 -11.47 26.09 7.46
C ARG A 363 -11.55 26.91 8.74
N ALA A 364 -10.47 26.95 9.53
CA ALA A 364 -10.40 27.75 10.75
C ALA A 364 -10.55 29.25 10.50
N GLU A 365 -10.13 29.74 9.34
CA GLU A 365 -10.24 31.12 8.88
C GLU A 365 -11.57 31.43 8.19
N GLY A 366 -12.51 30.48 8.16
CA GLY A 366 -13.87 30.66 7.62
C GLY A 366 -14.05 30.17 6.17
N GLY A 367 -13.14 29.37 5.64
CA GLY A 367 -13.33 28.67 4.38
C GLY A 367 -14.55 27.75 4.42
N ASP A 368 -15.16 27.48 3.29
CA ASP A 368 -16.41 26.72 3.20
C ASP A 368 -16.23 25.19 3.14
N VAL A 369 -15.01 24.66 2.88
CA VAL A 369 -14.75 23.21 2.88
C VAL A 369 -14.63 22.70 4.30
N ALA A 370 -15.55 21.83 4.71
CA ALA A 370 -15.61 21.24 6.05
C ALA A 370 -15.19 19.76 6.09
N ALA A 371 -15.09 19.08 4.97
CA ALA A 371 -14.62 17.71 4.91
C ALA A 371 -13.83 17.44 3.61
N GLU A 372 -12.72 16.71 3.75
CA GLU A 372 -11.90 16.29 2.62
C GLU A 372 -11.55 14.80 2.72
N TYR A 373 -11.97 14.01 1.74
CA TYR A 373 -11.79 12.58 1.68
C TYR A 373 -10.85 12.22 0.52
N ARG A 374 -9.69 11.62 0.85
CA ARG A 374 -8.61 11.28 -0.08
C ARG A 374 -8.43 9.78 -0.18
N PHE A 375 -8.27 9.25 -1.42
CA PHE A 375 -8.14 7.82 -1.69
C PHE A 375 -6.88 7.54 -2.52
N GLY A 376 -5.96 6.78 -1.91
CA GLY A 376 -4.66 6.45 -2.48
C GLY A 376 -4.29 4.98 -2.30
N HIS A 377 -3.06 4.71 -1.92
CA HIS A 377 -2.42 3.41 -1.96
C HIS A 377 -1.65 3.10 -0.67
N ALA A 378 -1.10 1.87 -0.54
CA ALA A 378 -0.08 1.59 0.49
C ALA A 378 1.11 2.55 0.33
N GLU A 379 1.45 2.87 -0.91
CA GLU A 379 2.45 3.83 -1.33
C GLU A 379 2.14 5.29 -0.94
N THR A 380 0.95 5.55 -0.42
CA THR A 380 0.55 6.84 0.16
C THR A 380 0.59 6.77 1.68
N ILE A 381 -0.01 5.72 2.26
CA ILE A 381 -0.13 5.56 3.72
C ILE A 381 1.22 5.29 4.37
N ILE A 382 2.03 4.36 3.84
CA ILE A 382 3.31 3.97 4.43
C ILE A 382 4.27 5.16 4.53
N PRO A 383 4.54 5.92 3.45
CA PRO A 383 5.41 7.09 3.56
C PRO A 383 4.81 8.23 4.41
N LEU A 384 3.49 8.46 4.36
CA LEU A 384 2.87 9.46 5.23
C LEU A 384 2.98 9.07 6.71
N ALA A 385 2.84 7.77 7.04
CA ALA A 385 3.06 7.27 8.39
C ALA A 385 4.53 7.46 8.85
N ALA A 386 5.51 7.23 7.96
CA ALA A 386 6.92 7.46 8.25
C ALA A 386 7.24 8.96 8.42
N LEU A 387 6.64 9.82 7.58
CA LEU A 387 6.79 11.28 7.66
C LEU A 387 6.24 11.83 8.97
N LEU A 388 5.06 11.36 9.40
CA LEU A 388 4.42 11.71 10.66
C LEU A 388 5.00 10.96 11.87
N LYS A 389 5.93 10.04 11.68
CA LYS A 389 6.51 9.17 12.72
C LYS A 389 5.44 8.44 13.54
N LEU A 390 4.44 7.87 12.84
CA LEU A 390 3.35 7.14 13.49
C LEU A 390 3.84 5.80 14.08
N PRO A 391 3.07 5.20 15.03
CA PRO A 391 3.44 3.96 15.70
C PRO A 391 3.97 2.87 14.73
N GLY A 392 5.16 2.37 15.01
CA GLY A 392 5.91 1.43 14.19
C GLY A 392 6.72 2.07 13.06
N SER A 393 6.50 3.35 12.73
CA SER A 393 7.18 4.07 11.62
C SER A 393 8.07 5.22 12.10
N GLU A 394 8.43 5.24 13.39
CA GLU A 394 9.11 6.40 14.03
C GLU A 394 10.53 6.61 13.52
N LYS A 395 11.23 5.54 13.16
CA LYS A 395 12.64 5.62 12.72
C LYS A 395 13.05 4.49 11.80
N GLY A 396 14.04 4.77 10.96
CA GLY A 396 14.72 3.78 10.12
C GLY A 396 15.69 2.88 10.90
N THR A 397 16.16 1.85 10.23
CA THR A 397 17.18 0.92 10.72
C THR A 397 18.58 1.46 10.37
N PRO A 398 19.62 1.30 11.23
CA PRO A 398 20.99 1.65 10.88
C PRO A 398 21.43 1.07 9.52
N ALA A 399 22.26 1.81 8.77
CA ALA A 399 22.65 1.43 7.42
C ALA A 399 23.37 0.08 7.31
N ASP A 400 24.08 -0.33 8.35
CA ASP A 400 24.81 -1.60 8.47
C ASP A 400 23.95 -2.74 9.03
N GLU A 401 22.74 -2.45 9.50
CA GLU A 401 21.80 -3.45 10.00
C GLU A 401 20.70 -3.75 8.98
N LEU A 402 20.22 -5.00 8.97
CA LEU A 402 19.02 -5.38 8.25
C LEU A 402 17.79 -5.17 9.15
N TYR A 403 16.74 -4.55 8.60
CA TYR A 403 15.44 -4.55 9.27
C TYR A 403 14.98 -5.97 9.61
N THR A 404 14.54 -6.16 10.83
CA THR A 404 13.93 -7.40 11.34
C THR A 404 12.79 -7.05 12.29
N TRP A 405 11.92 -8.02 12.56
CA TRP A 405 10.85 -7.84 13.54
C TRP A 405 11.35 -7.77 15.00
N GLU A 406 12.61 -8.11 15.25
CA GLU A 406 13.26 -7.99 16.56
C GLU A 406 13.83 -6.58 16.80
N ASN A 407 14.28 -5.88 15.74
CA ASN A 407 14.89 -4.56 15.88
C ASN A 407 13.98 -3.39 15.46
N SER A 408 12.76 -3.67 14.99
CA SER A 408 11.76 -2.66 14.61
C SER A 408 10.35 -3.15 14.91
N GLU A 409 9.48 -2.24 15.31
CA GLU A 409 8.05 -2.51 15.53
C GLU A 409 7.21 -2.42 14.25
N TRP A 410 7.81 -2.03 13.13
CA TRP A 410 7.11 -1.91 11.87
C TRP A 410 6.54 -3.25 11.41
N ARG A 411 5.26 -3.28 11.09
CA ARG A 411 4.53 -4.45 10.58
C ARG A 411 3.54 -3.99 9.52
N GLY A 412 3.60 -4.60 8.32
CA GLY A 412 2.74 -4.23 7.21
C GLY A 412 1.25 -4.31 7.52
N ASP A 413 0.83 -5.33 8.28
CA ASP A 413 -0.55 -5.54 8.71
C ASP A 413 -1.07 -4.51 9.73
N LYS A 414 -0.17 -3.80 10.42
CA LYS A 414 -0.51 -2.74 11.38
C LYS A 414 -0.39 -1.36 10.75
N VAL A 415 0.66 -1.14 9.97
CA VAL A 415 0.95 0.17 9.37
C VAL A 415 0.01 0.46 8.20
N ALA A 416 -0.17 -0.48 7.30
CA ALA A 416 -0.94 -0.25 6.09
C ALA A 416 -1.73 -1.49 5.64
N PRO A 417 -2.69 -2.01 6.44
CA PRO A 417 -3.64 -3.02 5.94
C PRO A 417 -4.43 -2.47 4.75
N MET A 418 -5.20 -3.29 4.04
CA MET A 418 -6.16 -2.82 3.05
C MET A 418 -7.13 -1.84 3.72
N GLY A 419 -7.54 -0.76 3.05
CA GLY A 419 -8.38 0.28 3.65
C GLY A 419 -7.71 1.13 4.74
N ALA A 420 -6.41 0.93 5.03
CA ALA A 420 -5.69 1.73 6.03
C ALA A 420 -5.91 3.23 5.86
N ASN A 421 -6.00 3.95 6.98
CA ASN A 421 -6.34 5.37 6.91
C ASN A 421 -5.67 6.20 8.02
N ILE A 422 -5.42 7.47 7.68
CA ILE A 422 -4.99 8.53 8.60
C ILE A 422 -6.06 9.60 8.54
N GLN A 423 -6.65 9.97 9.68
CA GLN A 423 -7.78 10.89 9.78
C GLN A 423 -7.46 11.99 10.79
N TRP A 424 -7.78 13.23 10.42
CA TRP A 424 -7.69 14.40 11.31
C TRP A 424 -9.05 15.01 11.51
N ASP A 425 -9.43 15.26 12.76
CA ASP A 425 -10.61 16.04 13.11
C ASP A 425 -10.15 17.36 13.73
N ALA A 426 -10.68 18.49 13.25
CA ALA A 426 -10.36 19.81 13.78
C ALA A 426 -11.56 20.41 14.51
N PHE A 427 -11.27 21.09 15.63
CA PHE A 427 -12.24 21.68 16.53
C PHE A 427 -11.86 23.13 16.81
N GLN A 428 -12.85 24.03 16.90
CA GLN A 428 -12.61 25.45 17.16
C GLN A 428 -13.52 25.97 18.27
N ASN A 429 -13.03 26.91 19.05
CA ASN A 429 -13.81 27.61 20.06
C ASN A 429 -14.20 29.02 19.58
N GLU A 430 -15.05 29.73 20.36
CA GLU A 430 -15.53 31.08 20.03
C GLU A 430 -14.42 32.13 19.91
N ARG A 431 -13.20 31.86 20.42
CA ARG A 431 -12.04 32.74 20.31
C ARG A 431 -11.20 32.49 19.05
N GLY A 432 -11.56 31.49 18.25
CA GLY A 432 -10.84 31.10 17.06
C GLY A 432 -9.64 30.18 17.32
N GLU A 433 -9.45 29.70 18.56
CA GLU A 433 -8.43 28.67 18.85
C GLU A 433 -8.81 27.37 18.19
N THR A 434 -7.91 26.77 17.42
CA THR A 434 -8.16 25.56 16.65
C THR A 434 -7.29 24.40 17.12
N LEU A 435 -7.94 23.28 17.44
CA LEU A 435 -7.33 22.04 17.89
C LEU A 435 -7.49 20.95 16.83
N VAL A 436 -6.51 20.07 16.74
CA VAL A 436 -6.54 18.90 15.85
C VAL A 436 -6.30 17.64 16.67
N ARG A 437 -7.07 16.59 16.34
CA ARG A 437 -6.92 15.23 16.82
C ARG A 437 -6.64 14.31 15.65
N MET A 438 -5.78 13.31 15.83
CA MET A 438 -5.42 12.33 14.80
C MET A 438 -5.92 10.93 15.14
N LEU A 439 -6.41 10.22 14.11
CA LEU A 439 -6.69 8.81 14.16
C LEU A 439 -5.84 8.07 13.11
N TYR A 440 -5.31 6.93 13.49
CA TYR A 440 -4.59 6.02 12.60
C TYR A 440 -5.26 4.67 12.60
N ASN A 441 -5.71 4.20 11.44
CA ASN A 441 -6.57 3.01 11.30
C ASN A 441 -7.76 3.06 12.27
N GLU A 442 -8.41 4.22 12.37
CA GLU A 442 -9.53 4.56 13.25
C GLU A 442 -9.21 4.48 14.76
N LYS A 443 -7.96 4.33 15.16
CA LYS A 443 -7.51 4.45 16.55
C LYS A 443 -7.00 5.86 16.81
N GLU A 444 -7.55 6.53 17.82
CA GLU A 444 -7.04 7.82 18.26
C GLU A 444 -5.62 7.67 18.81
N ILE A 445 -4.69 8.48 18.31
CA ILE A 445 -3.29 8.46 18.69
C ILE A 445 -2.77 9.88 18.90
N ALA A 446 -1.68 10.01 19.66
CA ALA A 446 -0.91 11.24 19.78
C ALA A 446 -0.11 11.49 18.48
N PHE A 447 0.21 12.75 18.19
CA PHE A 447 1.29 13.08 17.27
C PHE A 447 2.64 12.68 17.90
N HIS A 448 3.73 12.72 17.11
CA HIS A 448 5.03 12.25 17.59
C HIS A 448 5.59 13.12 18.73
N ASP A 449 6.56 12.60 19.47
CA ASP A 449 7.14 13.20 20.68
C ASP A 449 7.74 14.61 20.50
N GLY A 450 7.94 15.06 19.26
CA GLY A 450 8.39 16.41 18.94
C GLY A 450 7.27 17.46 18.97
N CYS A 451 6.00 17.06 19.12
CA CYS A 451 4.85 17.95 19.19
C CYS A 451 4.30 18.00 20.60
N GLU A 452 3.95 19.20 21.10
CA GLU A 452 3.42 19.41 22.44
C GLU A 452 1.88 19.41 22.42
N PRO A 453 1.19 18.46 23.11
CA PRO A 453 -0.27 18.50 23.25
C PRO A 453 -0.70 19.68 24.15
N ILE A 454 -1.99 20.05 24.06
CA ILE A 454 -2.56 21.14 24.87
C ILE A 454 -2.40 20.93 26.40
N GLU A 455 -2.29 19.69 26.83
CA GLU A 455 -1.98 19.27 28.20
C GLU A 455 -1.41 17.85 28.21
N ALA A 456 -0.69 17.49 29.24
CA ALA A 456 -0.04 16.19 29.36
C ALA A 456 -1.07 15.04 29.28
N GLY A 457 -0.87 14.12 28.34
CA GLY A 457 -1.74 12.97 28.09
C GLY A 457 -2.95 13.28 27.19
N SER A 458 -3.09 14.50 26.69
CA SER A 458 -4.08 14.85 25.65
C SER A 458 -3.63 14.34 24.28
N THR A 459 -4.62 14.08 23.42
CA THR A 459 -4.44 13.79 21.99
C THR A 459 -4.82 14.98 21.11
N PHE A 460 -5.11 16.13 21.72
CA PHE A 460 -5.41 17.38 21.04
C PHE A 460 -4.17 18.29 21.00
N TYR A 461 -3.91 18.88 19.84
CA TYR A 461 -2.80 19.78 19.55
C TYR A 461 -3.34 21.04 18.88
N THR A 462 -2.73 22.20 19.13
CA THR A 462 -3.08 23.39 18.36
C THR A 462 -2.58 23.27 16.92
N ILE A 463 -3.29 23.86 15.97
CA ILE A 463 -2.83 23.86 14.56
C ILE A 463 -1.50 24.62 14.39
N ASP A 464 -1.24 25.62 15.24
CA ASP A 464 0.02 26.36 15.23
C ASP A 464 1.18 25.44 15.65
N GLU A 465 1.03 24.69 16.76
CA GLU A 465 1.99 23.68 17.19
C GLU A 465 2.28 22.67 16.09
N LEU A 466 1.25 22.10 15.45
CA LEU A 466 1.44 21.13 14.37
C LEU A 466 2.15 21.72 13.16
N SER A 467 1.97 23.01 12.89
CA SER A 467 2.66 23.71 11.81
C SER A 467 4.15 23.93 12.08
N GLU A 468 4.55 23.93 13.35
CA GLU A 468 5.94 24.12 13.78
C GLU A 468 6.66 22.77 13.99
N CYS A 469 5.99 21.77 14.57
CA CYS A 469 6.60 20.50 14.95
C CYS A 469 6.65 19.47 13.82
N LEU A 470 5.72 19.53 12.84
CA LEU A 470 5.69 18.58 11.73
C LEU A 470 6.73 18.94 10.65
N PRO A 471 7.27 17.95 9.91
CA PRO A 471 8.37 18.14 8.96
C PRO A 471 7.89 18.82 7.66
N LEU A 472 7.58 20.09 7.73
CA LEU A 472 7.13 20.89 6.59
C LEU A 472 8.30 21.66 5.97
N GLY A 473 8.34 21.71 4.62
CA GLY A 473 9.30 22.51 3.87
C GLY A 473 10.73 21.96 3.82
N ALA A 474 11.00 20.79 4.36
CA ALA A 474 12.34 20.18 4.30
C ALA A 474 12.79 19.90 2.86
N THR A 475 11.87 19.52 1.98
CA THR A 475 12.13 19.34 0.54
C THR A 475 12.42 20.66 -0.16
N SER A 476 11.79 21.77 0.25
CA SER A 476 12.02 23.10 -0.35
C SER A 476 13.42 23.63 -0.05
N ASP A 477 13.95 23.39 1.13
CA ASP A 477 15.28 23.85 1.53
C ASP A 477 16.40 22.92 0.99
N HIS A 478 16.19 21.62 0.94
CA HIS A 478 17.10 20.69 0.27
C HIS A 478 17.14 20.89 -1.24
N SER A 479 16.01 21.23 -1.87
CA SER A 479 15.97 21.60 -3.29
C SER A 479 16.70 22.91 -3.56
N LYS A 480 16.60 23.90 -2.67
CA LYS A 480 17.33 25.17 -2.78
C LYS A 480 18.83 25.01 -2.55
N ALA A 481 19.23 24.22 -1.54
CA ALA A 481 20.63 23.93 -1.26
C ALA A 481 21.29 23.20 -2.44
N ARG A 482 20.61 22.24 -3.04
CA ARG A 482 21.10 21.45 -4.18
C ARG A 482 21.15 22.25 -5.48
N LEU A 483 20.19 23.15 -5.74
CA LEU A 483 20.24 24.10 -6.85
C LEU A 483 21.38 25.11 -6.68
N GLN A 484 21.84 25.36 -5.48
CA GLN A 484 23.05 26.14 -5.22
C GLN A 484 24.34 25.33 -5.44
N GLU A 485 24.36 24.05 -5.07
CA GLU A 485 25.49 23.14 -5.35
C GLU A 485 25.63 22.85 -6.85
N GLU A 486 24.54 22.61 -7.58
CA GLU A 486 24.57 22.43 -9.03
C GLU A 486 25.04 23.70 -9.76
N LYS A 487 24.65 24.90 -9.29
CA LYS A 487 25.16 26.16 -9.86
C LYS A 487 26.62 26.46 -9.53
N THR A 488 27.16 25.92 -8.45
CA THR A 488 28.59 26.04 -8.14
C THR A 488 29.44 25.02 -8.91
N HIS A 489 28.88 23.89 -9.32
CA HIS A 489 29.56 22.91 -10.19
C HIS A 489 29.53 23.25 -11.69
N GLU A 490 28.55 24.04 -12.17
CA GLU A 490 28.51 24.50 -13.57
C GLU A 490 29.60 25.57 -13.92
N THR A 491 30.31 26.09 -12.92
CA THR A 491 31.39 27.05 -13.13
C THR A 491 32.78 26.43 -13.28
N GLU A 492 32.95 25.12 -13.10
CA GLU A 492 34.19 24.41 -13.44
C GLU A 492 34.02 23.66 -14.77
N GLN A 493 34.59 24.23 -15.84
CA GLN A 493 34.66 23.55 -17.14
C GLN A 493 35.51 22.27 -17.02
N PRO A 494 34.96 21.09 -17.40
CA PRO A 494 35.74 19.87 -17.40
C PRO A 494 36.85 19.93 -18.45
N SER A 495 38.03 19.46 -18.05
CA SER A 495 39.17 19.36 -18.94
C SER A 495 38.92 18.32 -20.04
N PRO A 496 39.58 18.42 -21.22
CA PRO A 496 39.30 17.54 -22.37
C PRO A 496 39.57 16.05 -22.17
N SER A 497 40.07 15.61 -20.99
CA SER A 497 40.37 14.21 -20.68
C SER A 497 39.13 13.43 -20.18
N ASP A 498 38.10 14.11 -19.65
CA ASP A 498 36.93 13.42 -19.04
C ASP A 498 35.82 13.08 -20.06
N ALA A 499 35.88 13.73 -21.24
CA ALA A 499 34.95 13.46 -22.33
C ALA A 499 35.16 12.10 -23.06
N MET A 500 36.27 11.40 -22.77
CA MET A 500 36.59 10.11 -23.41
C MET A 500 36.15 8.90 -22.59
N SER A 501 35.92 9.05 -21.27
CA SER A 501 35.49 7.96 -20.39
C SER A 501 33.98 7.60 -20.56
N SER A 502 33.13 8.62 -20.73
CA SER A 502 31.67 8.41 -20.87
C SER A 502 31.27 7.76 -22.21
N LYS A 503 32.10 7.85 -23.24
CA LYS A 503 31.87 7.16 -24.53
C LYS A 503 32.23 5.68 -24.51
N ALA A 504 33.16 5.26 -23.64
CA ALA A 504 33.55 3.86 -23.52
C ALA A 504 32.50 3.01 -22.81
N GLU A 505 31.79 3.57 -21.82
CA GLU A 505 30.71 2.85 -21.09
C GLU A 505 29.47 2.66 -21.95
N VAL A 506 29.08 3.65 -22.76
CA VAL A 506 27.96 3.53 -23.71
C VAL A 506 28.24 2.48 -24.78
N TRP A 507 29.48 2.34 -25.24
CA TRP A 507 29.89 1.31 -26.21
C TRP A 507 29.96 -0.10 -25.57
N GLY A 508 30.27 -0.20 -24.29
CA GLY A 508 30.25 -1.47 -23.54
C GLY A 508 28.84 -2.04 -23.45
N ILE A 509 27.83 -1.22 -23.15
CA ILE A 509 26.42 -1.62 -23.07
C ILE A 509 25.85 -1.99 -24.44
N VAL A 510 26.21 -1.24 -25.51
CA VAL A 510 25.79 -1.54 -26.88
C VAL A 510 26.41 -2.85 -27.38
N ALA A 511 27.66 -3.15 -27.02
CA ALA A 511 28.32 -4.40 -27.37
C ALA A 511 27.73 -5.62 -26.63
N ALA A 512 27.29 -5.46 -25.36
CA ALA A 512 26.62 -6.51 -24.60
C ALA A 512 25.21 -6.82 -25.14
N VAL A 513 24.45 -5.80 -25.52
CA VAL A 513 23.12 -5.96 -26.13
C VAL A 513 23.21 -6.61 -27.52
N LEU A 514 24.20 -6.25 -28.33
CA LEU A 514 24.42 -6.87 -29.64
C LEU A 514 24.94 -8.31 -29.54
N GLY A 515 25.70 -8.64 -28.47
CA GLY A 515 26.11 -10.01 -28.16
C GLY A 515 24.95 -10.90 -27.78
N ALA A 516 24.04 -10.40 -26.94
CA ALA A 516 22.83 -11.12 -26.52
C ALA A 516 21.83 -11.34 -27.69
N LEU A 517 21.68 -10.35 -28.58
CA LEU A 517 20.84 -10.50 -29.79
C LEU A 517 21.41 -11.52 -30.79
N ALA A 518 22.74 -11.64 -30.91
CA ALA A 518 23.38 -12.62 -31.77
C ALA A 518 23.24 -14.06 -31.27
N ILE A 519 23.05 -14.25 -29.97
CA ILE A 519 22.81 -15.57 -29.35
C ILE A 519 21.32 -15.97 -29.43
N ALA A 520 20.40 -14.99 -29.35
CA ALA A 520 18.95 -15.24 -29.40
C ALA A 520 18.40 -15.48 -30.82
N VAL A 521 19.09 -15.02 -31.87
CA VAL A 521 18.74 -15.33 -33.26
C VAL A 521 19.67 -16.46 -33.70
N GLY A 522 19.18 -17.70 -33.53
CA GLY A 522 19.90 -18.93 -33.86
C GLY A 522 20.68 -18.82 -35.16
N ALA A 523 21.98 -19.11 -35.07
CA ALA A 523 22.94 -19.07 -36.13
C ALA A 523 22.54 -19.97 -37.30
N ALA A 524 21.87 -19.43 -38.28
CA ALA A 524 21.90 -19.86 -39.69
C ALA A 524 20.92 -19.01 -40.51
N THR A 525 21.43 -18.04 -41.27
CA THR A 525 20.84 -17.44 -42.48
C THR A 525 20.63 -15.94 -42.56
N ALA A 526 20.95 -15.14 -41.56
CA ALA A 526 20.92 -13.68 -41.76
C ALA A 526 22.26 -13.18 -42.34
N ASN A 527 22.26 -12.63 -43.57
CA ASN A 527 23.45 -12.00 -44.10
C ASN A 527 23.66 -10.58 -43.52
N ALA A 528 24.89 -10.07 -43.59
CA ALA A 528 25.28 -8.76 -43.03
C ALA A 528 24.37 -7.60 -43.50
N GLN A 529 23.75 -7.71 -44.67
CA GLN A 529 22.88 -6.69 -45.23
C GLN A 529 21.53 -6.60 -44.48
N GLN A 530 20.96 -7.72 -44.07
CA GLN A 530 19.70 -7.74 -43.30
C GLN A 530 19.87 -7.14 -41.89
N ILE A 531 21.02 -7.38 -41.27
CA ILE A 531 21.39 -6.76 -39.99
C ILE A 531 21.53 -5.26 -40.13
N LYS A 532 22.20 -4.80 -41.20
CA LYS A 532 22.38 -3.38 -41.51
C LYS A 532 21.05 -2.67 -41.77
N ASP A 533 20.11 -3.30 -42.46
CA ASP A 533 18.77 -2.76 -42.76
C ASP A 533 17.90 -2.64 -41.48
N ILE A 534 18.05 -3.56 -40.55
CA ILE A 534 17.39 -3.48 -39.24
C ILE A 534 17.95 -2.35 -38.40
N LEU A 535 19.29 -2.22 -38.31
CA LEU A 535 19.95 -1.17 -37.56
C LEU A 535 19.63 0.23 -38.07
N ASN A 536 19.57 0.40 -39.40
CA ASN A 536 19.16 1.64 -40.03
C ASN A 536 17.73 2.07 -39.73
N LYS A 537 16.78 1.11 -39.53
CA LYS A 537 15.41 1.41 -39.09
C LYS A 537 15.35 1.99 -37.69
N PHE A 538 16.33 1.69 -36.85
CA PHE A 538 16.46 2.25 -35.50
C PHE A 538 17.41 3.44 -35.40
N GLY A 539 17.87 3.99 -36.55
CA GLY A 539 18.74 5.17 -36.59
C GLY A 539 20.21 4.89 -36.23
N ILE A 540 20.63 3.63 -36.19
CA ILE A 540 21.98 3.20 -35.84
C ILE A 540 22.76 2.93 -37.12
N HIS A 541 23.67 3.81 -37.49
CA HIS A 541 24.54 3.68 -38.67
C HIS A 541 25.85 2.99 -38.28
N VAL A 542 26.08 1.77 -38.78
CA VAL A 542 27.35 1.04 -38.59
C VAL A 542 28.18 1.05 -39.90
N PRO A 543 29.43 1.43 -39.83
CA PRO A 543 30.33 1.38 -40.99
C PRO A 543 30.87 -0.05 -41.14
N PHE A 544 30.26 -0.83 -42.05
CA PHE A 544 30.86 -2.06 -42.61
C PHE A 544 31.04 -1.88 -44.11
#